data_6792782f32bf2e8ef1a3929861feada2
#
_entry.id   6792782f32bf2e8ef1a3929861feada2
#
_cell.length_a   1.000
_cell.length_b   1.000
_cell.length_c   1.000
_cell.angle_alpha   90.00
_cell.angle_beta   90.00
_cell.angle_gamma   90.00
#
_symmetry.space_group_name_H-M   'P 1'
#
loop_
_entity.id
_entity.type
_entity.pdbx_description
1 polymer ?
#
loop_
_entity_poly.entity_id
_entity_poly.type
_entity_poly.pdbx_seq_one_letter_code
_entity_poly.pdbx_strand_id
1 'polypeptide(L)'
;MELQLFGINHKTSKVSERERFIINDTNQILLSSHLKKIFKDDIESFFGISTCNRTELYFVGKKDISKNVLNETLKALQVNNISDDSFYFLSGHDALVHMSKVASGIDSQVLGEQEIFGQFKTAYKKAKDIGIVGRELIYLSEKVIEISKKARTQTKIGLNSLSVSGLALKLVNNIFENPQDQNVLVVGAGSLAQNVIKRLYEKGIDKIKSINRSIKKIKSVSYTHLTLPTTDR
;
A
#
# COMPACT_ATOMS: atom_id res chain seq x y z
N MET A 1 0.20 -26.22 -9.96
CA MET A 1 0.45 -24.84 -9.45
C MET A 1 -0.88 -24.15 -9.22
N GLU A 2 -0.97 -23.27 -8.24
CA GLU A 2 -2.15 -22.43 -7.99
C GLU A 2 -1.73 -21.07 -7.46
N LEU A 3 -2.59 -20.09 -7.63
CA LEU A 3 -2.43 -18.78 -7.02
C LEU A 3 -2.58 -18.91 -5.50
N GLN A 4 -1.63 -18.40 -4.77
CA GLN A 4 -1.65 -18.30 -3.33
C GLN A 4 -1.23 -16.90 -2.90
N LEU A 5 -1.63 -16.50 -1.72
CA LEU A 5 -1.14 -15.30 -1.09
C LEU A 5 -1.06 -15.45 0.43
N PHE A 6 -0.20 -14.67 1.00
CA PHE A 6 -0.25 -14.33 2.42
C PHE A 6 0.00 -12.84 2.61
N GLY A 7 -0.44 -12.32 3.72
CA GLY A 7 -0.24 -10.91 4.03
C GLY A 7 -0.72 -10.53 5.41
N ILE A 8 -0.46 -9.28 5.73
CA ILE A 8 -1.00 -8.57 6.88
C ILE A 8 -1.70 -7.31 6.41
N ASN A 9 -2.74 -6.88 7.10
CA ASN A 9 -3.44 -5.63 6.79
C ASN A 9 -3.95 -4.92 8.05
N HIS A 10 -4.60 -3.78 7.86
CA HIS A 10 -5.12 -2.95 8.94
C HIS A 10 -6.19 -3.64 9.82
N LYS A 11 -6.78 -4.75 9.38
CA LYS A 11 -7.77 -5.55 10.12
C LYS A 11 -7.10 -6.61 10.99
N THR A 12 -5.94 -7.13 10.56
CA THR A 12 -5.29 -8.28 11.19
C THR A 12 -4.06 -7.90 12.01
N SER A 13 -3.47 -6.72 11.80
CA SER A 13 -2.18 -6.36 12.41
C SER A 13 -2.13 -4.93 12.92
N LYS A 14 -1.24 -4.69 13.88
CA LYS A 14 -0.91 -3.35 14.39
C LYS A 14 -0.06 -2.59 13.37
N VAL A 15 -0.08 -1.26 13.45
CA VAL A 15 0.76 -0.39 12.60
C VAL A 15 2.23 -0.76 12.71
N SER A 16 2.72 -0.99 13.94
CA SER A 16 4.12 -1.35 14.21
C SER A 16 4.57 -2.67 13.56
N GLU A 17 3.67 -3.60 13.33
CA GLU A 17 3.94 -4.86 12.62
C GLU A 17 4.01 -4.63 11.11
N ARG A 18 3.06 -3.85 10.55
CA ARG A 18 3.06 -3.51 9.11
C ARG A 18 4.29 -2.69 8.71
N GLU A 19 4.76 -1.78 9.57
CA GLU A 19 5.98 -1.01 9.32
C GLU A 19 7.26 -1.86 9.30
N ARG A 20 7.26 -3.04 9.92
CA ARG A 20 8.37 -3.99 9.90
C ARG A 20 8.34 -4.90 8.68
N PHE A 21 7.15 -5.31 8.26
CA PHE A 21 6.96 -6.21 7.12
C PHE A 21 6.64 -5.40 5.86
N ILE A 22 7.69 -4.98 5.15
CA ILE A 22 7.56 -4.19 3.92
C ILE A 22 8.26 -4.94 2.78
N ILE A 23 7.54 -5.11 1.67
CA ILE A 23 8.09 -5.64 0.42
C ILE A 23 8.20 -4.48 -0.57
N ASN A 24 9.40 -3.99 -0.78
CA ASN A 24 9.73 -2.92 -1.73
C ASN A 24 10.53 -3.46 -2.93
N ASP A 25 10.85 -2.58 -3.87
CA ASP A 25 11.53 -2.97 -5.12
C ASP A 25 12.89 -3.65 -4.85
N THR A 26 13.66 -3.13 -3.89
CA THR A 26 14.99 -3.66 -3.56
C THR A 26 14.90 -5.05 -2.94
N ASN A 27 14.01 -5.23 -1.97
CA ASN A 27 13.90 -6.52 -1.30
C ASN A 27 13.13 -7.57 -2.10
N GLN A 28 12.32 -7.20 -3.10
CA GLN A 28 11.75 -8.17 -4.05
C GLN A 28 12.85 -8.88 -4.87
N ILE A 29 13.91 -8.18 -5.25
CA ILE A 29 15.06 -8.81 -5.93
C ILE A 29 15.76 -9.81 -5.02
N LEU A 30 16.00 -9.41 -3.76
CA LEU A 30 16.58 -10.29 -2.74
C LEU A 30 15.70 -11.53 -2.53
N LEU A 31 14.40 -11.34 -2.36
CA LEU A 31 13.43 -12.42 -2.21
C LEU A 31 13.42 -13.36 -3.40
N SER A 32 13.52 -12.83 -4.64
CA SER A 32 13.56 -13.66 -5.84
C SER A 32 14.73 -14.64 -5.80
N SER A 33 15.92 -14.17 -5.47
CA SER A 33 17.10 -15.01 -5.35
C SER A 33 16.97 -16.03 -4.21
N HIS A 34 16.46 -15.61 -3.06
CA HIS A 34 16.29 -16.47 -1.89
C HIS A 34 15.21 -17.54 -2.12
N LEU A 35 14.01 -17.16 -2.56
CA LEU A 35 12.90 -18.09 -2.75
C LEU A 35 13.17 -19.08 -3.89
N LYS A 36 13.77 -18.65 -5.00
CA LYS A 36 14.20 -19.55 -6.08
C LYS A 36 15.22 -20.60 -5.60
N LYS A 37 16.13 -20.22 -4.72
CA LYS A 37 17.12 -21.15 -4.15
C LYS A 37 16.46 -22.21 -3.27
N ILE A 38 15.49 -21.83 -2.43
CA ILE A 38 14.85 -22.73 -1.45
C ILE A 38 13.77 -23.58 -2.12
N PHE A 39 12.89 -22.98 -2.89
CA PHE A 39 11.69 -23.62 -3.42
C PHE A 39 11.85 -24.16 -4.85
N LYS A 40 12.92 -23.76 -5.55
CA LYS A 40 13.21 -24.23 -6.93
C LYS A 40 11.95 -24.20 -7.81
N ASP A 41 11.44 -25.39 -8.16
CA ASP A 41 10.26 -25.58 -9.02
C ASP A 41 8.93 -25.54 -8.26
N ASP A 42 8.95 -25.33 -6.95
CA ASP A 42 7.73 -25.25 -6.13
C ASP A 42 7.07 -23.87 -6.19
N ILE A 43 7.82 -22.83 -6.55
CA ILE A 43 7.32 -21.49 -6.82
C ILE A 43 7.69 -21.10 -8.25
N GLU A 44 6.67 -20.82 -9.08
CA GLU A 44 6.87 -20.33 -10.44
C GLU A 44 7.22 -18.84 -10.44
N SER A 45 6.47 -18.04 -9.69
CA SER A 45 6.53 -16.58 -9.75
C SER A 45 5.84 -15.94 -8.56
N PHE A 46 6.20 -14.68 -8.28
CA PHE A 46 5.55 -13.89 -7.24
C PHE A 46 5.68 -12.38 -7.50
N PHE A 47 4.90 -11.58 -6.80
CA PHE A 47 5.14 -10.16 -6.55
C PHE A 47 4.55 -9.74 -5.22
N GLY A 48 5.13 -8.71 -4.62
CA GLY A 48 4.67 -8.13 -3.37
C GLY A 48 4.06 -6.74 -3.56
N ILE A 49 3.07 -6.42 -2.74
CA ILE A 49 2.54 -5.06 -2.61
C ILE A 49 2.64 -4.62 -1.15
N SER A 50 3.18 -3.42 -0.92
CA SER A 50 3.21 -2.80 0.39
C SER A 50 2.67 -1.39 0.31
N THR A 51 1.73 -1.08 1.21
CA THR A 51 1.14 0.23 1.41
C THR A 51 1.11 0.56 2.90
N CYS A 52 0.60 1.72 3.33
CA CYS A 52 0.41 2.00 4.75
C CYS A 52 -0.58 1.03 5.44
N ASN A 53 -1.47 0.39 4.67
CA ASN A 53 -2.58 -0.41 5.20
C ASN A 53 -2.43 -1.91 5.00
N ARG A 54 -1.48 -2.37 4.17
CA ARG A 54 -1.22 -3.79 3.91
C ARG A 54 0.16 -4.07 3.36
N THR A 55 0.64 -5.26 3.64
CA THR A 55 1.71 -5.92 2.88
C THR A 55 1.25 -7.32 2.52
N GLU A 56 1.26 -7.63 1.25
CA GLU A 56 0.83 -8.92 0.70
C GLU A 56 1.86 -9.43 -0.31
N LEU A 57 2.08 -10.75 -0.32
CA LEU A 57 2.85 -11.43 -1.35
C LEU A 57 1.92 -12.39 -2.08
N TYR A 58 1.76 -12.17 -3.38
CA TYR A 58 1.02 -13.03 -4.31
C TYR A 58 2.01 -13.92 -5.05
N PHE A 59 1.73 -15.21 -5.14
CA PHE A 59 2.61 -16.14 -5.83
C PHE A 59 1.84 -17.30 -6.47
N VAL A 60 2.42 -17.86 -7.52
CA VAL A 60 1.98 -19.11 -8.12
C VAL A 60 2.96 -20.20 -7.71
N GLY A 61 2.45 -21.24 -7.06
CA GLY A 61 3.27 -22.31 -6.52
C GLY A 61 2.50 -23.62 -6.32
N LYS A 62 3.20 -24.64 -5.80
CA LYS A 62 2.57 -25.90 -5.37
C LYS A 62 1.61 -25.62 -4.22
N LYS A 63 0.61 -26.47 -4.05
CA LYS A 63 -0.40 -26.36 -2.99
C LYS A 63 0.24 -26.38 -1.60
N ASP A 64 -0.40 -25.68 -0.67
CA ASP A 64 -0.13 -25.75 0.78
C ASP A 64 1.28 -25.31 1.22
N ILE A 65 1.99 -24.49 0.41
CA ILE A 65 3.33 -24.01 0.77
C ILE A 65 3.36 -22.60 1.35
N SER A 66 2.21 -21.91 1.46
CA SER A 66 2.15 -20.50 1.84
C SER A 66 2.84 -20.18 3.17
N LYS A 67 2.68 -21.04 4.19
CA LYS A 67 3.35 -20.85 5.49
C LYS A 67 4.87 -20.99 5.38
N ASN A 68 5.34 -21.92 4.58
CA ASN A 68 6.78 -22.12 4.36
C ASN A 68 7.36 -20.92 3.59
N VAL A 69 6.64 -20.42 2.58
CA VAL A 69 7.03 -19.21 1.82
C VAL A 69 7.05 -17.98 2.72
N LEU A 70 6.06 -17.81 3.60
CA LEU A 70 6.06 -16.74 4.61
C LEU A 70 7.30 -16.81 5.49
N ASN A 71 7.59 -17.99 6.08
CA ASN A 71 8.74 -18.17 6.98
C ASN A 71 10.06 -17.80 6.29
N GLU A 72 10.26 -18.25 5.07
CA GLU A 72 11.46 -17.91 4.29
C GLU A 72 11.49 -16.44 3.87
N THR A 73 10.32 -15.84 3.61
CA THR A 73 10.21 -14.39 3.35
C THR A 73 10.62 -13.58 4.58
N LEU A 74 10.10 -13.92 5.76
CA LEU A 74 10.45 -13.24 7.01
C LEU A 74 11.95 -13.37 7.33
N LYS A 75 12.53 -14.54 7.14
CA LYS A 75 13.99 -14.77 7.31
C LYS A 75 14.80 -13.90 6.34
N ALA A 76 14.46 -13.90 5.05
CA ALA A 76 15.17 -13.13 4.04
C ALA A 76 15.09 -11.62 4.29
N LEU A 77 13.96 -11.14 4.79
CA LEU A 77 13.75 -9.73 5.13
C LEU A 77 14.24 -9.36 6.54
N GLN A 78 14.75 -10.33 7.33
CA GLN A 78 15.17 -10.16 8.72
C GLN A 78 14.07 -9.58 9.61
N VAL A 79 12.82 -9.97 9.35
CA VAL A 79 11.65 -9.49 10.08
C VAL A 79 11.35 -10.42 11.24
N ASN A 80 11.33 -9.87 12.45
CA ASN A 80 11.03 -10.58 13.69
C ASN A 80 9.89 -9.90 14.44
N ASN A 81 9.32 -10.58 15.42
CA ASN A 81 8.32 -10.04 16.36
C ASN A 81 7.03 -9.55 15.68
N ILE A 82 6.52 -10.34 14.74
CA ILE A 82 5.15 -10.23 14.24
C ILE A 82 4.41 -11.49 14.71
N SER A 83 3.20 -11.31 15.23
CA SER A 83 2.36 -12.44 15.65
C SER A 83 1.94 -13.26 14.43
N ASP A 84 1.95 -14.58 14.56
CA ASP A 84 1.45 -15.49 13.51
C ASP A 84 -0.02 -15.20 13.17
N ASP A 85 -0.83 -14.80 14.15
CA ASP A 85 -2.24 -14.44 13.99
C ASP A 85 -2.44 -13.15 13.18
N SER A 86 -1.39 -12.36 12.98
CA SER A 86 -1.44 -11.18 12.13
C SER A 86 -1.49 -11.52 10.64
N PHE A 87 -1.07 -12.74 10.26
CA PHE A 87 -1.03 -13.18 8.87
C PHE A 87 -2.31 -13.92 8.48
N TYR A 88 -2.79 -13.61 7.29
CA TYR A 88 -3.82 -14.39 6.62
C TYR A 88 -3.25 -15.06 5.37
N PHE A 89 -3.88 -16.16 4.99
CA PHE A 89 -3.50 -17.02 3.87
C PHE A 89 -4.72 -17.29 3.02
N LEU A 90 -4.60 -17.15 1.72
CA LEU A 90 -5.65 -17.48 0.77
C LEU A 90 -5.04 -18.22 -0.42
N SER A 91 -5.83 -19.10 -1.04
CA SER A 91 -5.39 -19.90 -2.19
C SER A 91 -6.50 -20.02 -3.24
N GLY A 92 -6.10 -20.34 -4.47
CA GLY A 92 -7.01 -20.61 -5.59
C GLY A 92 -8.01 -19.48 -5.84
N HIS A 93 -9.29 -19.83 -5.82
CA HIS A 93 -10.38 -18.89 -6.07
C HIS A 93 -10.43 -17.74 -5.06
N ASP A 94 -10.26 -18.04 -3.76
CA ASP A 94 -10.33 -17.03 -2.70
C ASP A 94 -9.16 -16.02 -2.82
N ALA A 95 -7.97 -16.50 -3.20
CA ALA A 95 -6.85 -15.63 -3.48
C ALA A 95 -7.13 -14.68 -4.66
N LEU A 96 -7.74 -15.18 -5.73
CA LEU A 96 -8.09 -14.37 -6.91
C LEU A 96 -9.18 -13.34 -6.59
N VAL A 97 -10.19 -13.74 -5.83
CA VAL A 97 -11.26 -12.83 -5.37
C VAL A 97 -10.68 -11.73 -4.48
N HIS A 98 -9.82 -12.10 -3.53
CA HIS A 98 -9.15 -11.13 -2.66
C HIS A 98 -8.27 -10.15 -3.45
N MET A 99 -7.44 -10.65 -4.34
CA MET A 99 -6.58 -9.86 -5.23
C MET A 99 -7.42 -8.83 -6.03
N SER A 100 -8.60 -9.24 -6.52
CA SER A 100 -9.53 -8.38 -7.23
C SER A 100 -10.17 -7.32 -6.33
N LYS A 101 -10.56 -7.68 -5.09
CA LYS A 101 -11.08 -6.74 -4.07
C LYS A 101 -10.04 -5.70 -3.69
N VAL A 102 -8.79 -6.11 -3.51
CA VAL A 102 -7.68 -5.21 -3.21
C VAL A 102 -7.44 -4.25 -4.36
N ALA A 103 -7.23 -4.75 -5.57
CA ALA A 103 -6.95 -3.92 -6.73
C ALA A 103 -8.09 -2.94 -7.06
N SER A 104 -9.36 -3.32 -6.84
CA SER A 104 -10.50 -2.43 -7.04
C SER A 104 -10.75 -1.44 -5.89
N GLY A 105 -10.07 -1.58 -4.74
CA GLY A 105 -10.24 -0.74 -3.56
C GLY A 105 -11.44 -1.13 -2.69
N ILE A 106 -12.05 -2.30 -2.93
CA ILE A 106 -13.17 -2.80 -2.12
C ILE A 106 -12.69 -3.23 -0.73
N ASP A 107 -11.48 -3.77 -0.63
CA ASP A 107 -10.87 -4.16 0.64
C ASP A 107 -9.93 -3.08 1.21
N SER A 108 -10.13 -1.82 0.87
CA SER A 108 -9.39 -0.69 1.43
C SER A 108 -10.04 -0.15 2.70
N GLN A 109 -9.26 0.51 3.56
CA GLN A 109 -9.76 1.18 4.76
C GLN A 109 -10.80 2.27 4.40
N VAL A 110 -10.58 2.95 3.29
CA VAL A 110 -11.56 3.84 2.65
C VAL A 110 -12.07 3.13 1.40
N LEU A 111 -13.35 2.77 1.41
CA LEU A 111 -13.97 2.04 0.29
C LEU A 111 -13.79 2.79 -1.03
N GLY A 112 -13.25 2.10 -2.02
CA GLY A 112 -13.02 2.64 -3.35
C GLY A 112 -11.81 3.56 -3.47
N GLU A 113 -10.90 3.59 -2.49
CA GLU A 113 -9.66 4.36 -2.55
C GLU A 113 -8.97 4.24 -3.91
N GLN A 114 -8.59 5.38 -4.50
CA GLN A 114 -8.01 5.38 -5.86
C GLN A 114 -6.55 4.97 -5.87
N GLU A 115 -5.81 5.24 -4.81
CA GLU A 115 -4.37 5.05 -4.75
C GLU A 115 -3.99 3.58 -4.85
N ILE A 116 -4.76 2.66 -4.23
CA ILE A 116 -4.46 1.22 -4.22
C ILE A 116 -4.44 0.62 -5.63
N PHE A 117 -5.32 1.06 -6.55
CA PHE A 117 -5.31 0.58 -7.93
C PHE A 117 -4.01 0.95 -8.65
N GLY A 118 -3.54 2.18 -8.45
CA GLY A 118 -2.25 2.65 -8.96
C GLY A 118 -1.07 1.90 -8.36
N GLN A 119 -1.09 1.71 -7.03
CA GLN A 119 -0.05 0.98 -6.29
C GLN A 119 0.01 -0.49 -6.73
N PHE A 120 -1.12 -1.17 -6.89
CA PHE A 120 -1.19 -2.54 -7.37
C PHE A 120 -0.57 -2.68 -8.77
N LYS A 121 -0.98 -1.82 -9.71
CA LYS A 121 -0.42 -1.80 -11.07
C LYS A 121 1.09 -1.55 -11.08
N THR A 122 1.55 -0.64 -10.26
CA THR A 122 2.98 -0.29 -10.16
C THR A 122 3.79 -1.45 -9.59
N ALA A 123 3.32 -2.07 -8.51
CA ALA A 123 3.98 -3.22 -7.89
C ALA A 123 4.10 -4.40 -8.87
N TYR A 124 3.00 -4.77 -9.51
CA TYR A 124 2.98 -5.80 -10.53
C TYR A 124 3.91 -5.50 -11.71
N LYS A 125 3.83 -4.26 -12.26
CA LYS A 125 4.66 -3.86 -13.42
C LYS A 125 6.14 -3.95 -13.08
N LYS A 126 6.57 -3.43 -11.94
CA LYS A 126 7.97 -3.49 -11.50
C LYS A 126 8.47 -4.93 -11.36
N ALA A 127 7.66 -5.80 -10.76
CA ALA A 127 8.00 -7.21 -10.63
C ALA A 127 8.10 -7.91 -12.01
N LYS A 128 7.24 -7.54 -12.95
CA LYS A 128 7.29 -8.02 -14.34
C LYS A 128 8.56 -7.53 -15.05
N ASP A 129 8.90 -6.26 -14.90
CA ASP A 129 10.06 -5.64 -15.56
C ASP A 129 11.39 -6.26 -15.09
N ILE A 130 11.49 -6.72 -13.85
CA ILE A 130 12.66 -7.44 -13.31
C ILE A 130 12.60 -8.97 -13.51
N GLY A 131 11.58 -9.49 -14.20
CA GLY A 131 11.50 -10.90 -14.62
C GLY A 131 11.18 -11.90 -13.50
N ILE A 132 10.53 -11.49 -12.41
CA ILE A 132 10.14 -12.40 -11.33
C ILE A 132 8.69 -12.89 -11.44
N VAL A 133 7.91 -12.34 -12.36
CA VAL A 133 6.52 -12.73 -12.62
C VAL A 133 6.43 -13.64 -13.82
N GLY A 134 5.95 -14.87 -13.62
CA GLY A 134 5.76 -15.88 -14.67
C GLY A 134 4.43 -15.72 -15.43
N ARG A 135 4.25 -16.56 -16.44
CA ARG A 135 3.13 -16.47 -17.40
C ARG A 135 1.75 -16.49 -16.72
N GLU A 136 1.54 -17.40 -15.77
CA GLU A 136 0.25 -17.57 -15.09
C GLU A 136 -0.07 -16.32 -14.25
N LEU A 137 0.87 -15.84 -13.44
CA LEU A 137 0.67 -14.67 -12.60
C LEU A 137 0.52 -13.38 -13.42
N ILE A 138 1.18 -13.29 -14.60
CA ILE A 138 0.94 -12.20 -15.58
C ILE A 138 -0.52 -12.21 -16.01
N TYR A 139 -1.01 -13.35 -16.49
CA TYR A 139 -2.39 -13.48 -16.97
C TYR A 139 -3.41 -13.11 -15.89
N LEU A 140 -3.25 -13.66 -14.69
CA LEU A 140 -4.15 -13.38 -13.55
C LEU A 140 -4.13 -11.90 -13.16
N SER A 141 -2.93 -11.30 -13.08
CA SER A 141 -2.78 -9.88 -12.71
C SER A 141 -3.40 -8.94 -13.75
N GLU A 142 -3.21 -9.22 -15.04
CA GLU A 142 -3.80 -8.43 -16.11
C GLU A 142 -5.33 -8.54 -16.11
N LYS A 143 -5.89 -9.74 -15.84
CA LYS A 143 -7.33 -9.92 -15.68
C LYS A 143 -7.87 -9.20 -14.44
N VAL A 144 -7.18 -9.24 -13.33
CA VAL A 144 -7.55 -8.48 -12.12
C VAL A 144 -7.55 -6.97 -12.39
N ILE A 145 -6.55 -6.46 -13.11
CA ILE A 145 -6.49 -5.03 -13.50
C ILE A 145 -7.68 -4.67 -14.41
N GLU A 146 -8.01 -5.52 -15.39
CA GLU A 146 -9.16 -5.33 -16.28
C GLU A 146 -10.48 -5.28 -15.50
N ILE A 147 -10.71 -6.29 -14.64
CA ILE A 147 -11.93 -6.40 -13.81
C ILE A 147 -12.03 -5.20 -12.85
N SER A 148 -10.93 -4.84 -12.19
CA SER A 148 -10.89 -3.71 -11.27
C SER A 148 -11.21 -2.40 -11.98
N LYS A 149 -10.71 -2.20 -13.19
CA LYS A 149 -11.05 -1.03 -14.01
C LYS A 149 -12.53 -1.00 -14.36
N LYS A 150 -13.11 -2.14 -14.78
CA LYS A 150 -14.56 -2.26 -15.07
C LYS A 150 -15.39 -1.99 -13.82
N ALA A 151 -15.07 -2.58 -12.68
CA ALA A 151 -15.75 -2.34 -11.42
C ALA A 151 -15.76 -0.85 -11.04
N ARG A 152 -14.63 -0.16 -11.20
CA ARG A 152 -14.51 1.27 -10.90
C ARG A 152 -15.26 2.18 -11.87
N THR A 153 -15.39 1.80 -13.14
CA THR A 153 -16.09 2.60 -14.16
C THR A 153 -17.58 2.33 -14.22
N GLN A 154 -18.00 1.10 -13.92
CA GLN A 154 -19.41 0.66 -14.05
C GLN A 154 -20.19 0.74 -12.73
N THR A 155 -19.52 1.04 -11.61
CA THR A 155 -20.15 1.17 -10.29
C THR A 155 -19.81 2.49 -9.64
N LYS A 156 -20.52 2.81 -8.56
CA LYS A 156 -20.25 4.03 -7.75
C LYS A 156 -18.96 3.97 -6.94
N ILE A 157 -18.25 2.83 -6.91
CA ILE A 157 -16.99 2.66 -6.17
C ILE A 157 -15.91 3.67 -6.63
N GLY A 158 -15.89 4.01 -7.94
CA GLY A 158 -14.93 5.00 -8.47
C GLY A 158 -15.37 6.46 -8.36
N LEU A 159 -16.66 6.73 -8.16
CA LEU A 159 -17.23 8.08 -8.29
C LEU A 159 -17.03 8.97 -7.06
N ASN A 160 -16.99 8.40 -5.86
CA ASN A 160 -16.90 9.13 -4.59
C ASN A 160 -15.68 8.69 -3.74
N SER A 161 -14.71 8.04 -4.35
CA SER A 161 -13.54 7.55 -3.62
C SER A 161 -12.64 8.72 -3.23
N LEU A 162 -12.88 9.20 -2.02
CA LEU A 162 -11.97 10.12 -1.38
C LEU A 162 -10.73 9.34 -0.95
N SER A 163 -9.54 9.84 -1.29
CA SER A 163 -8.33 9.42 -0.58
C SER A 163 -8.46 9.75 0.91
N VAL A 164 -7.65 9.15 1.76
CA VAL A 164 -7.62 9.49 3.19
C VAL A 164 -7.46 11.00 3.38
N SER A 165 -6.62 11.65 2.57
CA SER A 165 -6.47 13.11 2.57
C SER A 165 -7.74 13.85 2.13
N GLY A 166 -8.49 13.34 1.17
CA GLY A 166 -9.77 13.92 0.73
C GLY A 166 -10.87 13.76 1.78
N LEU A 167 -10.88 12.63 2.50
CA LEU A 167 -11.81 12.40 3.61
C LEU A 167 -11.51 13.34 4.78
N ALA A 168 -10.24 13.55 5.12
CA ALA A 168 -9.83 14.49 6.15
C ALA A 168 -10.33 15.92 5.84
N LEU A 169 -10.17 16.38 4.58
CA LEU A 169 -10.70 17.67 4.15
C LEU A 169 -12.23 17.77 4.22
N LYS A 170 -12.93 16.69 3.85
CA LYS A 170 -14.38 16.66 3.98
C LYS A 170 -14.81 16.78 5.44
N LEU A 171 -14.11 16.14 6.36
CA LEU A 171 -14.36 16.28 7.80
C LEU A 171 -14.09 17.71 8.28
N VAL A 172 -13.00 18.34 7.88
CA VAL A 172 -12.69 19.73 8.20
C VAL A 172 -13.82 20.67 7.75
N ASN A 173 -14.29 20.52 6.51
CA ASN A 173 -15.40 21.32 5.98
C ASN A 173 -16.74 21.05 6.69
N ASN A 174 -16.94 19.86 7.25
CA ASN A 174 -18.16 19.53 7.99
C ASN A 174 -18.13 20.04 9.43
N ILE A 175 -16.95 20.20 10.02
CA ILE A 175 -16.76 20.58 11.43
C ILE A 175 -16.67 22.12 11.57
N PHE A 176 -16.00 22.78 10.62
CA PHE A 176 -15.74 24.21 10.68
C PHE A 176 -16.54 24.95 9.62
N GLU A 177 -17.29 25.99 10.01
CA GLU A 177 -18.03 26.85 9.08
C GLU A 177 -17.08 27.66 8.17
N ASN A 178 -15.95 28.13 8.74
CA ASN A 178 -14.92 28.88 8.03
C ASN A 178 -13.53 28.13 8.17
N PRO A 179 -13.27 27.09 7.38
CA PRO A 179 -12.02 26.35 7.47
C PRO A 179 -10.77 27.18 7.17
N GLN A 180 -10.89 28.23 6.36
CA GLN A 180 -9.78 29.13 5.98
C GLN A 180 -9.21 29.91 7.17
N ASP A 181 -10.04 30.16 8.19
CA ASP A 181 -9.62 30.90 9.38
C ASP A 181 -8.90 30.03 10.42
N GLN A 182 -8.90 28.72 10.22
CA GLN A 182 -8.37 27.77 11.19
C GLN A 182 -6.85 27.66 11.13
N ASN A 183 -6.23 27.50 12.31
CA ASN A 183 -4.82 27.12 12.43
C ASN A 183 -4.71 25.60 12.37
N VAL A 184 -3.95 25.08 11.40
CA VAL A 184 -3.78 23.64 11.20
C VAL A 184 -2.39 23.21 11.63
N LEU A 185 -2.31 22.17 12.46
CA LEU A 185 -1.07 21.50 12.82
C LEU A 185 -1.03 20.12 12.19
N VAL A 186 -0.05 19.88 11.32
CA VAL A 186 0.21 18.57 10.71
C VAL A 186 1.38 17.90 11.38
N VAL A 187 1.12 16.73 12.00
CA VAL A 187 2.14 15.92 12.67
C VAL A 187 2.61 14.83 11.72
N GLY A 188 3.84 14.97 11.21
CA GLY A 188 4.44 14.08 10.23
C GLY A 188 4.78 14.79 8.91
N ALA A 189 5.68 14.18 8.11
CA ALA A 189 6.11 14.69 6.80
C ALA A 189 6.18 13.57 5.74
N GLY A 190 5.37 12.50 5.91
CA GLY A 190 5.22 11.44 4.92
C GLY A 190 4.38 11.89 3.72
N SER A 191 4.27 11.05 2.71
CA SER A 191 3.49 11.33 1.48
C SER A 191 2.04 11.71 1.77
N LEU A 192 1.40 11.07 2.75
CA LEU A 192 0.04 11.40 3.17
C LEU A 192 -0.04 12.83 3.73
N ALA A 193 0.88 13.21 4.64
CA ALA A 193 0.93 14.55 5.21
C ALA A 193 1.15 15.61 4.13
N GLN A 194 2.04 15.36 3.18
CA GLN A 194 2.27 16.25 2.02
C GLN A 194 1.02 16.43 1.18
N ASN A 195 0.31 15.34 0.88
CA ASN A 195 -0.94 15.39 0.13
C ASN A 195 -2.04 16.15 0.89
N VAL A 196 -2.14 15.98 2.21
CA VAL A 196 -3.08 16.73 3.04
C VAL A 196 -2.76 18.23 3.01
N ILE A 197 -1.49 18.61 3.25
CA ILE A 197 -1.03 20.00 3.23
C ILE A 197 -1.34 20.65 1.88
N LYS A 198 -0.98 20.00 0.78
CA LYS A 198 -1.25 20.50 -0.57
C LYS A 198 -2.74 20.78 -0.78
N ARG A 199 -3.61 19.84 -0.42
CA ARG A 199 -5.05 19.97 -0.57
C ARG A 199 -5.68 21.03 0.34
N LEU A 200 -5.16 21.20 1.57
CA LEU A 200 -5.56 22.27 2.47
C LEU A 200 -5.25 23.63 1.84
N TYR A 201 -4.03 23.78 1.31
CA TYR A 201 -3.60 25.01 0.65
C TYR A 201 -4.44 25.32 -0.61
N GLU A 202 -4.73 24.32 -1.46
CA GLU A 202 -5.62 24.42 -2.61
C GLU A 202 -7.06 24.88 -2.24
N LYS A 203 -7.45 24.69 -0.98
CA LYS A 203 -8.74 25.15 -0.41
C LYS A 203 -8.66 26.50 0.28
N GLY A 204 -7.53 27.20 0.20
CA GLY A 204 -7.32 28.49 0.81
C GLY A 204 -7.01 28.46 2.31
N ILE A 205 -6.67 27.29 2.86
CA ILE A 205 -6.21 27.16 4.24
C ILE A 205 -4.69 27.31 4.22
N ASP A 206 -4.18 28.46 4.62
CA ASP A 206 -2.75 28.84 4.55
C ASP A 206 -2.04 28.83 5.92
N LYS A 207 -2.79 28.91 7.02
CA LYS A 207 -2.25 28.88 8.39
C LYS A 207 -1.86 27.46 8.82
N ILE A 208 -0.92 26.84 8.09
CA ILE A 208 -0.52 25.44 8.31
C ILE A 208 0.87 25.38 8.93
N LYS A 209 1.00 24.66 10.05
CA LYS A 209 2.27 24.30 10.68
C LYS A 209 2.48 22.80 10.55
N SER A 210 3.72 22.36 10.26
CA SER A 210 4.08 20.94 10.22
C SER A 210 5.23 20.65 11.15
N ILE A 211 5.14 19.56 11.90
CA ILE A 211 6.22 19.04 12.76
C ILE A 211 6.55 17.60 12.39
N ASN A 212 7.85 17.26 12.39
CA ASN A 212 8.31 15.91 12.13
C ASN A 212 9.62 15.63 12.85
N ARG A 213 9.88 14.34 13.15
CA ARG A 213 11.14 13.91 13.78
C ARG A 213 12.38 14.26 12.94
N SER A 214 12.27 14.26 11.61
CA SER A 214 13.36 14.59 10.68
C SER A 214 13.13 15.94 10.02
N ILE A 215 13.97 16.93 10.32
CA ILE A 215 13.92 18.28 9.74
C ILE A 215 14.16 18.25 8.22
N LYS A 216 15.00 17.35 7.71
CA LYS A 216 15.26 17.20 6.26
C LYS A 216 13.98 16.89 5.48
N LYS A 217 13.07 16.07 6.03
CA LYS A 217 11.78 15.76 5.40
C LYS A 217 10.80 16.94 5.44
N ILE A 218 10.88 17.81 6.43
CA ILE A 218 10.05 19.03 6.49
C ILE A 218 10.48 20.02 5.42
N LYS A 219 11.78 20.22 5.22
CA LYS A 219 12.32 21.14 4.20
C LYS A 219 11.89 20.76 2.78
N SER A 220 11.76 19.47 2.46
CA SER A 220 11.23 19.05 1.16
C SER A 220 9.74 19.38 0.95
N VAL A 221 8.97 19.51 2.02
CA VAL A 221 7.55 19.93 1.98
C VAL A 221 7.41 21.45 1.84
N SER A 222 8.29 22.21 2.51
CA SER A 222 8.28 23.68 2.48
C SER A 222 8.77 24.28 1.16
N TYR A 223 9.66 23.57 0.43
CA TYR A 223 10.20 24.06 -0.85
C TYR A 223 9.17 24.07 -2.00
N THR A 224 8.06 23.37 -1.84
CA THR A 224 7.06 23.30 -2.89
C THR A 224 5.91 24.31 -2.71
N HIS A 225 5.57 24.75 -1.48
CA HIS A 225 4.39 25.63 -1.30
C HIS A 225 4.32 26.47 0.00
N LEU A 226 5.32 26.50 0.88
CA LEU A 226 5.22 27.21 2.17
C LEU A 226 6.53 27.93 2.57
N THR A 227 6.46 29.22 2.79
CA THR A 227 7.45 29.95 3.60
C THR A 227 7.17 29.65 5.08
N LEU A 228 7.95 28.72 5.68
CA LEU A 228 7.85 28.45 7.11
C LEU A 228 8.85 29.33 7.88
N PRO A 229 8.45 29.94 9.00
CA PRO A 229 9.42 30.51 9.93
C PRO A 229 10.22 29.38 10.55
N THR A 230 11.51 29.34 10.25
CA THR A 230 12.51 28.49 10.93
C THR A 230 12.72 29.01 12.34
N THR A 231 12.17 28.34 13.32
CA THR A 231 12.63 28.49 14.70
C THR A 231 13.70 27.42 14.94
N ASP A 232 14.96 27.82 14.88
CA ASP A 232 16.07 27.07 15.43
C ASP A 232 15.95 27.05 16.96
N ARG A 233 15.86 25.86 17.52
CA ARG A 233 16.28 25.53 18.89
C ARG A 233 16.86 24.14 18.94
#